data_653142ff87b8c4308739781369755b42
#
_entry.id   653142ff87b8c4308739781369755b42
#
_cell.length_a   1.000
_cell.length_b   1.000
_cell.length_c   1.000
_cell.angle_alpha   90.00
_cell.angle_beta   90.00
_cell.angle_gamma   90.00
#
_symmetry.space_group_name_H-M   'P 1'
#
loop_
_entity.id
_entity.type
_entity.pdbx_description
1 polymer ?
#
loop_
_entity_poly.entity_id
_entity_poly.type
_entity_poly.pdbx_seq_one_letter_code
_entity_poly.pdbx_strand_id
1 'polypeptide(L)'
;MTLGFHPWFARDIGKGDTAEIVFNAKKMFKRGDDYLPTGELITPTPPPWDDTFTDVIGIPEIIWPGAARITMEFDSPYFMLYSQDDEGICFEPVTAPPDAQNLGIKGETYIECLITFNEDY
;
A
#
# COMPACT_ATOMS: atom_id res chain seq x y z
N MET A 1 -16.86 -0.66 11.06
CA MET A 1 -16.15 -1.81 10.50
C MET A 1 -15.17 -1.32 9.43
N THR A 2 -13.97 -1.85 9.44
CA THR A 2 -12.96 -1.56 8.43
C THR A 2 -12.87 -2.73 7.47
N LEU A 3 -12.86 -2.46 6.17
CA LEU A 3 -12.66 -3.46 5.14
C LEU A 3 -11.34 -3.21 4.45
N GLY A 4 -10.71 -4.28 4.00
CA GLY A 4 -9.47 -4.17 3.26
C GLY A 4 -9.05 -5.49 2.66
N PHE A 5 -8.13 -5.41 1.72
CA PHE A 5 -7.44 -6.56 1.15
C PHE A 5 -6.00 -6.54 1.65
N HIS A 6 -5.41 -7.71 1.81
CA HIS A 6 -4.05 -7.83 2.33
C HIS A 6 -3.19 -8.69 1.40
N PRO A 7 -3.02 -8.28 0.13
CA PRO A 7 -2.19 -9.07 -0.78
C PRO A 7 -0.72 -8.93 -0.42
N TRP A 8 -0.02 -10.07 -0.47
CA TRP A 8 1.40 -10.16 -0.21
C TRP A 8 2.11 -10.58 -1.49
N PHE A 9 3.12 -9.83 -1.90
CA PHE A 9 3.87 -10.08 -3.13
C PHE A 9 5.34 -10.36 -2.79
N ALA A 10 5.89 -11.42 -3.36
CA ALA A 10 7.29 -11.76 -3.17
C ALA A 10 8.20 -10.72 -3.84
N ARG A 11 9.28 -10.34 -3.18
CA ARG A 11 10.26 -9.43 -3.78
C ARG A 11 11.06 -10.09 -4.88
N ASP A 12 11.38 -11.38 -4.71
CA ASP A 12 12.16 -12.14 -5.68
C ASP A 12 11.31 -13.31 -6.16
N ILE A 13 11.06 -13.35 -7.45
CA ILE A 13 10.31 -14.43 -8.08
C ILE A 13 11.21 -15.39 -8.85
N GLY A 14 12.52 -15.38 -8.55
CA GLY A 14 13.48 -16.30 -9.13
C GLY A 14 13.97 -15.89 -10.52
N LYS A 15 13.83 -14.62 -10.87
CA LYS A 15 14.22 -14.12 -12.20
C LYS A 15 15.37 -13.13 -12.17
N GLY A 16 16.04 -12.97 -11.03
CA GLY A 16 17.19 -12.10 -10.92
C GLY A 16 16.97 -10.90 -10.03
N ASP A 17 16.63 -9.78 -10.58
CA ASP A 17 16.49 -8.54 -9.82
C ASP A 17 15.28 -8.56 -8.88
N THR A 18 15.42 -7.88 -7.76
CA THR A 18 14.32 -7.72 -6.82
C THR A 18 13.27 -6.77 -7.36
N ALA A 19 12.07 -6.86 -6.82
CA ALA A 19 10.93 -6.04 -7.22
C ALA A 19 11.19 -4.55 -6.97
N GLU A 20 10.70 -3.74 -7.89
CA GLU A 20 10.67 -2.28 -7.75
C GLU A 20 9.24 -1.84 -7.47
N ILE A 21 9.09 -0.86 -6.57
CA ILE A 21 7.79 -0.31 -6.22
C ILE A 21 7.63 1.04 -6.92
N VAL A 22 6.53 1.20 -7.65
CA VAL A 22 6.14 2.48 -8.22
C VAL A 22 4.91 2.95 -7.47
N PHE A 23 5.08 3.96 -6.62
CA PHE A 23 4.01 4.42 -5.75
C PHE A 23 4.18 5.90 -5.45
N ASN A 24 3.09 6.65 -5.44
CA ASN A 24 3.07 8.04 -5.06
C ASN A 24 1.75 8.40 -4.38
N ALA A 25 1.83 9.30 -3.41
CA ALA A 25 0.65 9.80 -2.70
C ALA A 25 0.95 11.22 -2.20
N LYS A 26 -0.11 11.99 -1.96
CA LYS A 26 0.06 13.36 -1.46
C LYS A 26 0.28 13.40 0.03
N LYS A 27 -0.30 12.46 0.78
CA LYS A 27 -0.28 12.48 2.24
C LYS A 27 -0.11 11.09 2.81
N MET A 28 0.48 11.02 4.00
CA MET A 28 0.51 9.82 4.81
C MET A 28 0.19 10.17 6.26
N PHE A 29 -0.28 9.19 7.01
CA PHE A 29 -0.47 9.38 8.45
C PHE A 29 0.87 9.30 9.16
N LYS A 30 1.14 10.29 10.01
CA LYS A 30 2.31 10.23 10.89
C LYS A 30 2.10 9.14 11.92
N ARG A 31 3.11 8.32 12.13
CA ARG A 31 3.08 7.27 13.17
C ARG A 31 3.39 7.87 14.54
N GLY A 32 2.70 7.36 15.55
CA GLY A 32 3.00 7.66 16.93
C GLY A 32 4.08 6.76 17.50
N ASP A 33 4.36 6.89 18.80
CA ASP A 33 5.37 6.09 19.48
C ASP A 33 5.02 4.60 19.53
N ASP A 34 3.73 4.27 19.36
CA ASP A 34 3.23 2.91 19.32
C ASP A 34 3.21 2.33 17.89
N TYR A 35 3.79 3.03 16.92
CA TYR A 35 3.80 2.69 15.50
C TYR A 35 2.42 2.67 14.84
N LEU A 36 1.38 3.11 15.55
CA LEU A 36 0.05 3.26 14.95
C LEU A 36 -0.10 4.66 14.36
N PRO A 37 -0.96 4.82 13.34
CA PRO A 37 -1.22 6.14 12.78
C PRO A 37 -1.78 7.09 13.83
N THR A 38 -1.29 8.31 13.81
CA THR A 38 -1.92 9.42 14.53
C THR A 38 -2.96 10.04 13.62
N GLY A 39 -3.73 11.00 14.09
CA GLY A 39 -4.66 11.73 13.23
C GLY A 39 -3.96 12.77 12.35
N GLU A 40 -2.64 12.93 12.45
CA GLU A 40 -1.91 13.92 11.70
C GLU A 40 -1.48 13.41 10.34
N LEU A 41 -1.74 14.19 9.30
CA LEU A 41 -1.29 13.90 7.93
C LEU A 41 -0.04 14.71 7.64
N ILE A 42 0.95 14.05 7.05
CA ILE A 42 2.24 14.65 6.69
C ILE A 42 2.58 14.35 5.24
N THR A 43 3.59 15.05 4.72
CA THR A 43 4.16 14.73 3.42
C THR A 43 4.83 13.36 3.50
N PRO A 44 4.62 12.48 2.51
CA PRO A 44 5.22 11.15 2.55
C PRO A 44 6.73 11.19 2.68
N THR A 45 7.24 10.33 3.57
CA THR A 45 8.67 10.13 3.74
C THR A 45 9.20 9.15 2.68
N PRO A 46 10.52 9.09 2.45
CA PRO A 46 11.07 8.09 1.54
C PRO A 46 10.85 6.65 2.02
N PRO A 47 10.87 5.67 1.09
CA PRO A 47 10.82 4.27 1.49
C PRO A 47 12.06 3.86 2.29
N PRO A 48 12.03 2.72 3.01
CA PRO A 48 10.93 1.76 3.05
C PRO A 48 9.78 2.23 3.93
N TRP A 49 8.60 1.67 3.68
CA TRP A 49 7.39 2.09 4.38
C TRP A 49 6.75 0.97 5.20
N ASP A 50 6.06 1.39 6.26
CA ASP A 50 5.06 0.63 6.98
C ASP A 50 4.03 1.68 7.40
N ASP A 51 3.31 2.18 6.42
CA ASP A 51 2.55 3.41 6.55
C ASP A 51 1.22 3.35 5.82
N THR A 52 0.30 4.19 6.26
CA THR A 52 -1.01 4.38 5.62
C THR A 52 -1.02 5.70 4.88
N PHE A 53 -1.44 5.68 3.62
CA PHE A 53 -1.46 6.82 2.74
C PHE A 53 -2.87 7.23 2.38
N THR A 54 -3.04 8.52 2.07
CA THR A 54 -4.25 9.05 1.44
C THR A 54 -3.88 9.78 0.16
N ASP A 55 -4.88 10.04 -0.69
CA ASP A 55 -4.67 10.78 -1.92
C ASP A 55 -3.57 10.16 -2.79
N VAL A 56 -3.68 8.87 -3.02
CA VAL A 56 -2.75 8.13 -3.88
C VAL A 56 -2.81 8.72 -5.29
N ILE A 57 -1.64 8.97 -5.88
CA ILE A 57 -1.48 9.54 -7.20
C ILE A 57 -1.11 8.43 -8.18
N GLY A 58 -1.91 8.27 -9.22
CA GLY A 58 -1.67 7.23 -10.21
C GLY A 58 -2.04 5.85 -9.70
N ILE A 59 -1.54 4.84 -10.38
CA ILE A 59 -1.84 3.44 -10.06
C ILE A 59 -0.59 2.80 -9.46
N PRO A 60 -0.66 2.27 -8.23
CA PRO A 60 0.47 1.57 -7.63
C PRO A 60 0.89 0.36 -8.46
N GLU A 61 2.19 0.16 -8.59
CA GLU A 61 2.75 -0.95 -9.36
C GLU A 61 3.88 -1.62 -8.61
N ILE A 62 4.04 -2.91 -8.84
CA ILE A 62 5.26 -3.65 -8.48
C ILE A 62 5.81 -4.22 -9.76
N ILE A 63 7.09 -3.97 -10.02
CA ILE A 63 7.77 -4.40 -11.24
C ILE A 63 8.91 -5.35 -10.87
N TRP A 64 8.87 -6.55 -11.45
CA TRP A 64 10.01 -7.46 -11.43
C TRP A 64 10.70 -7.32 -12.77
N PRO A 65 11.83 -6.58 -12.84
CA PRO A 65 12.45 -6.24 -14.13
C PRO A 65 12.72 -7.47 -14.98
N GLY A 66 12.30 -7.41 -16.23
CA GLY A 66 12.51 -8.50 -17.18
C GLY A 66 11.58 -9.70 -16.99
N ALA A 67 10.67 -9.67 -16.06
CA ALA A 67 9.84 -10.82 -15.75
C ALA A 67 8.35 -10.50 -15.68
N ALA A 68 7.94 -9.54 -14.83
CA ALA A 68 6.52 -9.32 -14.60
C ALA A 68 6.25 -7.93 -14.03
N ARG A 69 4.99 -7.53 -14.08
CA ARG A 69 4.51 -6.31 -13.45
C ARG A 69 3.09 -6.54 -12.97
N ILE A 70 2.78 -6.04 -11.79
CA ILE A 70 1.39 -5.93 -11.36
C ILE A 70 1.02 -4.47 -11.19
N THR A 71 -0.24 -4.17 -11.46
CA THR A 71 -0.85 -2.88 -11.16
C THR A 71 -2.06 -3.12 -10.28
N MET A 72 -2.35 -2.19 -9.37
CA MET A 72 -3.48 -2.33 -8.47
C MET A 72 -4.38 -1.10 -8.56
N GLU A 73 -5.58 -1.29 -9.09
CA GLU A 73 -6.62 -0.26 -9.10
C GLU A 73 -7.59 -0.52 -7.95
N PHE A 74 -7.98 0.51 -7.25
CA PHE A 74 -8.86 0.37 -6.09
C PHE A 74 -9.68 1.65 -5.90
N ASP A 75 -10.77 1.52 -5.15
CA ASP A 75 -11.67 2.65 -4.89
C ASP A 75 -11.71 3.05 -3.42
N SER A 76 -10.81 2.52 -2.59
CA SER A 76 -10.77 2.89 -1.19
C SER A 76 -10.05 4.22 -1.00
N PRO A 77 -10.41 5.00 0.07
CA PRO A 77 -9.75 6.27 0.33
C PRO A 77 -8.36 6.14 0.94
N TYR A 78 -8.01 4.96 1.45
CA TYR A 78 -6.74 4.74 2.13
C TYR A 78 -6.00 3.56 1.53
N PHE A 79 -4.69 3.61 1.61
CA PHE A 79 -3.82 2.56 1.08
C PHE A 79 -2.68 2.34 2.06
N MET A 80 -2.55 1.11 2.55
CA MET A 80 -1.41 0.73 3.39
C MET A 80 -0.35 0.08 2.53
N LEU A 81 0.89 0.50 2.73
CA LEU A 81 2.03 -0.07 2.05
C LEU A 81 3.07 -0.51 3.07
N TYR A 82 3.44 -1.79 3.00
CA TYR A 82 4.49 -2.35 3.84
C TYR A 82 5.61 -2.84 2.94
N SER A 83 6.77 -2.23 3.07
CA SER A 83 7.93 -2.54 2.23
C SER A 83 9.22 -2.69 3.03
N GLN A 84 9.12 -2.89 4.35
CA GLN A 84 10.29 -3.05 5.21
C GLN A 84 10.80 -4.49 5.27
N ASP A 85 10.06 -5.45 4.71
CA ASP A 85 10.43 -6.84 4.73
C ASP A 85 11.30 -7.17 3.51
N ASP A 86 12.36 -7.96 3.72
CA ASP A 86 13.27 -8.35 2.63
C ASP A 86 12.64 -9.37 1.68
N GLU A 87 11.61 -10.07 2.11
CA GLU A 87 10.99 -11.15 1.34
C GLU A 87 9.73 -10.74 0.61
N GLY A 88 9.02 -9.72 1.09
CA GLY A 88 7.73 -9.40 0.53
C GLY A 88 7.30 -7.94 0.66
N ILE A 89 6.28 -7.63 -0.09
CA ILE A 89 5.66 -6.32 -0.15
C ILE A 89 4.16 -6.50 0.01
N CYS A 90 3.52 -5.70 0.88
CA CYS A 90 2.07 -5.66 1.00
C CYS A 90 1.52 -4.38 0.39
N PHE A 91 0.57 -4.53 -0.52
CA PHE A 91 -0.23 -3.44 -1.07
C PHE A 91 -1.66 -3.63 -0.58
N GLU A 92 -2.12 -2.75 0.30
CA GLU A 92 -3.35 -2.97 1.03
C GLU A 92 -4.33 -1.81 0.89
N PRO A 93 -5.24 -1.86 -0.09
CA PRO A 93 -6.33 -0.89 -0.11
C PRO A 93 -7.27 -1.17 1.07
N VAL A 94 -7.56 -0.14 1.86
CA VAL A 94 -8.38 -0.27 3.06
C VAL A 94 -9.38 0.87 3.15
N THR A 95 -10.51 0.60 3.80
CA THR A 95 -11.57 1.61 3.92
C THR A 95 -11.31 2.60 5.05
N ALA A 96 -10.43 2.25 5.98
CA ALA A 96 -10.02 3.14 7.06
C ALA A 96 -8.61 2.76 7.52
N PRO A 97 -7.85 3.71 8.09
CA PRO A 97 -6.50 3.41 8.58
C PRO A 97 -6.57 2.51 9.82
N PRO A 98 -5.44 1.86 10.18
CA PRO A 98 -5.35 1.18 11.47
C PRO A 98 -5.72 2.13 12.60
N ASP A 99 -6.37 1.58 13.64
CA ASP A 99 -6.80 2.39 14.79
C ASP A 99 -7.84 3.45 14.43
N ALA A 100 -8.59 3.22 13.34
CA ALA A 100 -9.58 4.17 12.84
C ALA A 100 -10.62 4.55 13.89
N GLN A 101 -11.01 3.60 14.72
CA GLN A 101 -12.01 3.85 15.77
C GLN A 101 -11.53 4.91 16.77
N ASN A 102 -10.27 4.83 17.18
CA ASN A 102 -9.69 5.83 18.09
C ASN A 102 -9.46 7.16 17.40
N LEU A 103 -9.26 7.16 16.08
CA LEU A 103 -9.09 8.37 15.29
C LEU A 103 -10.43 9.00 14.90
N GLY A 104 -11.54 8.36 15.21
CA GLY A 104 -12.87 8.87 14.86
C GLY A 104 -13.20 8.75 13.38
N ILE A 105 -12.52 7.88 12.66
CA ILE A 105 -12.72 7.67 11.23
C ILE A 105 -13.65 6.49 11.02
N LYS A 106 -14.70 6.67 10.22
CA LYS A 106 -15.60 5.59 9.83
C LYS A 106 -15.14 4.97 8.53
N GLY A 107 -15.04 3.64 8.52
CA GLY A 107 -14.74 2.92 7.29
C GLY A 107 -15.97 2.81 6.39
N GLU A 108 -15.70 2.64 5.10
CA GLU A 108 -16.76 2.32 4.14
C GLU A 108 -17.23 0.88 4.34
N THR A 109 -18.43 0.57 3.85
CA THR A 109 -18.95 -0.79 3.90
C THR A 109 -18.68 -1.57 2.61
N TYR A 110 -18.02 -0.96 1.65
CA TYR A 110 -17.77 -1.56 0.34
C TYR A 110 -16.40 -1.14 -0.17
N ILE A 111 -15.70 -2.07 -0.80
CA ILE A 111 -14.39 -1.81 -1.39
C ILE A 111 -14.19 -2.73 -2.59
N GLU A 112 -13.63 -2.19 -3.67
CA GLU A 112 -13.24 -2.95 -4.84
C GLU A 112 -11.74 -2.81 -5.07
N CYS A 113 -11.11 -3.89 -5.51
CA CYS A 113 -9.71 -3.89 -5.86
C CYS A 113 -9.51 -4.75 -7.10
N LEU A 114 -8.83 -4.19 -8.10
CA LEU A 114 -8.47 -4.92 -9.31
C LEU A 114 -6.96 -5.03 -9.38
N ILE A 115 -6.46 -6.28 -9.40
CA ILE A 115 -5.04 -6.55 -9.57
C ILE A 115 -4.84 -7.10 -10.98
N THR A 116 -4.03 -6.40 -11.76
CA THR A 116 -3.69 -6.83 -13.12
C THR A 116 -2.25 -7.31 -13.14
N PHE A 117 -2.04 -8.50 -13.66
CA PHE A 117 -0.72 -9.12 -13.77
C PHE A 117 -0.32 -9.19 -15.23
N ASN A 118 0.85 -8.69 -15.55
CA ASN A 118 1.42 -8.75 -16.89
C ASN A 118 2.76 -9.47 -16.86
N GLU A 119 2.83 -10.55 -17.64
CA GLU A 119 4.08 -11.23 -17.78
C GLU A 119 4.96 -10.46 -18.75
N ASP A 120 6.28 -10.32 -18.49
CA ASP A 120 7.09 -9.97 -19.38
C ASP A 120 7.91 -9.25 -19.49
N TYR A 121 8.04 -8.81 -20.06
CA TYR A 121 8.64 -7.82 -20.71
C TYR A 121 10.04 -7.96 -20.74
#